data_8a3750a68fe3a230b9327fa4a5ed1f27
#
_entry.id   8a3750a68fe3a230b9327fa4a5ed1f27
#
_cell.length_a   1.000
_cell.length_b   1.000
_cell.length_c   1.000
_cell.angle_alpha   90.00
_cell.angle_beta   90.00
_cell.angle_gamma   90.00
#
_symmetry.space_group_name_H-M   'P 1'
#
loop_
_entity.id
_entity.type
_entity.pdbx_description
1 polymer ?
#
loop_
_entity_poly.entity_id
_entity_poly.type
_entity_poly.pdbx_seq_one_letter_code
_entity_poly.pdbx_strand_id
1 'polypeptide(L)'
;MSLHVDYLISGAGAMGMAFADVILHESDKTIALVDRRAAPGGHWNDAYPFVRLHQPSAFYGVNSRALGDDLIDKVGWNKGLYELASKGEVCAYYDRVMREQFLPSGRVHYFPNCEVSAEGEVVSLVTGATMDVTAHQYVDAGYMQVHVPATREPDYAVDEGALCVPINALPQVAGPNRVYTIIGGGKTAMDAVLWLLANDVDPQKIHWVRPRDSWILNRANIQPGELALKSQESFLRQMTEISESATPEDMFARLNTAGILWRLDPEVWPSMYRCATVTPAEFTQLQRVQNVVRMGHVERIHANGLELTEGTYALPEDTVYIDCSADGLAKRPAQAIFQNQRITLQTVRFCQQVFSAAFIAHAEVTYKDDAEKNAVCNVVPHPDTDEDFIRVTLANTLNSIVWNQDEELMQWLVDARLDGFSVIRRTTDESVVEIGARAVANMQRFLAS
;
A
#
# COMPACT_ATOMS: atom_id res chain seq x y z
N MET A 1 -6.72 20.85 -32.08
CA MET A 1 -6.08 21.90 -31.22
C MET A 1 -5.04 21.17 -30.40
N SER A 2 -3.81 21.64 -30.43
CA SER A 2 -2.78 21.11 -29.54
C SER A 2 -2.94 21.72 -28.14
N LEU A 3 -2.86 20.89 -27.10
CA LEU A 3 -2.83 21.32 -25.71
C LEU A 3 -1.37 21.30 -25.22
N HIS A 4 -0.91 22.44 -24.69
CA HIS A 4 0.42 22.53 -24.08
C HIS A 4 0.25 22.69 -22.57
N VAL A 5 0.95 21.83 -21.80
CA VAL A 5 0.91 21.83 -20.34
C VAL A 5 2.32 21.72 -19.76
N ASP A 6 2.47 22.03 -18.48
CA ASP A 6 3.74 21.81 -17.78
C ASP A 6 3.95 20.31 -17.47
N TYR A 7 2.89 19.62 -17.02
CA TYR A 7 2.96 18.22 -16.65
C TYR A 7 1.91 17.36 -17.37
N LEU A 8 2.33 16.24 -17.96
CA LEU A 8 1.46 15.17 -18.43
C LEU A 8 1.57 13.99 -17.46
N ILE A 9 0.53 13.77 -16.66
CA ILE A 9 0.49 12.73 -15.64
C ILE A 9 -0.29 11.53 -16.17
N SER A 10 0.36 10.38 -16.30
CA SER A 10 -0.27 9.10 -16.66
C SER A 10 -0.70 8.35 -15.40
N GLY A 11 -2.00 8.38 -15.10
CA GLY A 11 -2.68 7.77 -13.97
C GLY A 11 -3.31 8.79 -13.01
N ALA A 12 -4.64 8.82 -12.94
CA ALA A 12 -5.42 9.57 -11.95
C ALA A 12 -5.76 8.69 -10.72
N GLY A 13 -4.87 7.78 -10.39
CA GLY A 13 -4.90 7.00 -9.16
C GLY A 13 -4.40 7.82 -7.97
N ALA A 14 -4.31 7.18 -6.80
CA ALA A 14 -3.94 7.83 -5.55
C ALA A 14 -2.62 8.62 -5.65
N MET A 15 -1.58 8.05 -6.28
CA MET A 15 -0.28 8.72 -6.43
C MET A 15 -0.35 9.89 -7.40
N GLY A 16 -0.99 9.72 -8.57
CA GLY A 16 -1.13 10.81 -9.55
C GLY A 16 -1.94 11.97 -9.02
N MET A 17 -3.01 11.70 -8.27
CA MET A 17 -3.83 12.72 -7.61
C MET A 17 -3.04 13.45 -6.51
N ALA A 18 -2.26 12.73 -5.69
CA ALA A 18 -1.46 13.33 -4.62
C ALA A 18 -0.31 14.21 -5.19
N PHE A 19 0.32 13.78 -6.30
CA PHE A 19 1.31 14.57 -7.01
C PHE A 19 0.69 15.86 -7.60
N ALA A 20 -0.42 15.71 -8.34
CA ALA A 20 -1.11 16.82 -8.96
C ALA A 20 -1.58 17.87 -7.95
N ASP A 21 -2.05 17.43 -6.78
CA ASP A 21 -2.50 18.32 -5.70
C ASP A 21 -1.40 19.24 -5.21
N VAL A 22 -0.20 18.72 -4.94
CA VAL A 22 0.94 19.54 -4.49
C VAL A 22 1.41 20.48 -5.58
N ILE A 23 1.52 20.03 -6.85
CA ILE A 23 1.85 20.92 -7.98
C ILE A 23 0.86 22.08 -8.08
N LEU A 24 -0.43 21.84 -7.88
CA LEU A 24 -1.46 22.89 -7.92
C LEU A 24 -1.36 23.89 -6.76
N HIS A 25 -0.94 23.47 -5.58
CA HIS A 25 -0.89 24.31 -4.40
C HIS A 25 0.45 25.05 -4.26
N GLU A 26 1.53 24.46 -4.74
CA GLU A 26 2.88 24.99 -4.58
C GLU A 26 3.45 25.65 -5.84
N SER A 27 2.68 25.67 -6.93
CA SER A 27 3.08 26.32 -8.20
C SER A 27 1.88 26.88 -8.96
N ASP A 28 2.14 27.60 -10.07
CA ASP A 28 1.16 28.10 -11.03
C ASP A 28 1.00 27.19 -12.27
N LYS A 29 1.58 26.02 -12.24
CA LYS A 29 1.72 25.08 -13.36
C LYS A 29 0.41 24.45 -13.80
N THR A 30 0.39 24.02 -15.08
CA THR A 30 -0.74 23.38 -15.76
C THR A 30 -0.51 21.87 -15.90
N ILE A 31 -1.59 21.08 -15.84
CA ILE A 31 -1.54 19.62 -15.77
C ILE A 31 -2.52 19.01 -16.77
N ALA A 32 -2.06 18.06 -17.59
CA ALA A 32 -2.91 17.07 -18.24
C ALA A 32 -2.87 15.77 -17.42
N LEU A 33 -4.02 15.35 -16.89
CA LEU A 33 -4.15 14.14 -16.09
C LEU A 33 -4.93 13.09 -16.88
N VAL A 34 -4.29 11.98 -17.21
CA VAL A 34 -4.82 10.92 -18.08
C VAL A 34 -5.05 9.64 -17.28
N ASP A 35 -6.22 9.01 -17.42
CA ASP A 35 -6.49 7.70 -16.79
C ASP A 35 -7.29 6.79 -17.70
N ARG A 36 -6.94 5.49 -17.68
CA ARG A 36 -7.64 4.44 -18.43
C ARG A 36 -9.06 4.18 -17.93
N ARG A 37 -9.35 4.58 -16.68
CA ARG A 37 -10.67 4.42 -16.07
C ARG A 37 -11.54 5.65 -16.30
N ALA A 38 -12.84 5.45 -16.21
CA ALA A 38 -13.84 6.53 -16.35
C ALA A 38 -13.86 7.51 -15.17
N ALA A 39 -13.30 7.13 -14.01
CA ALA A 39 -13.32 7.92 -12.80
C ALA A 39 -11.94 7.95 -12.12
N PRO A 40 -11.60 9.03 -11.38
CA PRO A 40 -10.37 9.08 -10.60
C PRO A 40 -10.38 8.07 -9.45
N GLY A 41 -9.20 7.82 -8.86
CA GLY A 41 -9.03 6.87 -7.76
C GLY A 41 -8.33 5.56 -8.15
N GLY A 42 -7.99 5.38 -9.45
CA GLY A 42 -7.17 4.26 -9.92
C GLY A 42 -7.79 2.89 -9.55
N HIS A 43 -6.99 1.98 -9.00
CA HIS A 43 -7.40 0.61 -8.64
C HIS A 43 -8.53 0.52 -7.60
N TRP A 44 -8.81 1.59 -6.85
CA TRP A 44 -9.97 1.63 -5.93
C TRP A 44 -11.29 1.40 -6.66
N ASN A 45 -11.39 1.80 -7.93
CA ASN A 45 -12.58 1.53 -8.75
C ASN A 45 -12.82 0.02 -8.93
N ASP A 46 -11.74 -0.79 -8.96
CA ASP A 46 -11.77 -2.23 -9.17
C ASP A 46 -11.68 -3.04 -7.87
N ALA A 47 -11.46 -2.39 -6.73
CA ALA A 47 -11.33 -3.06 -5.43
C ALA A 47 -12.63 -3.75 -4.99
N TYR A 48 -12.54 -4.73 -4.10
CA TYR A 48 -13.71 -5.43 -3.58
C TYR A 48 -14.57 -4.54 -2.68
N PRO A 49 -15.89 -4.81 -2.57
CA PRO A 49 -16.86 -3.84 -2.00
C PRO A 49 -16.68 -3.58 -0.50
N PHE A 50 -16.09 -4.51 0.24
CA PHE A 50 -15.90 -4.41 1.69
C PHE A 50 -14.44 -4.03 2.09
N VAL A 51 -13.59 -3.67 1.12
CA VAL A 51 -12.23 -3.21 1.45
C VAL A 51 -12.25 -1.90 2.21
N ARG A 52 -11.37 -1.80 3.19
CA ARG A 52 -11.02 -0.57 3.89
C ARG A 52 -9.54 -0.30 3.80
N LEU A 53 -9.14 0.95 4.01
CA LEU A 53 -7.72 1.27 4.21
C LEU A 53 -7.14 0.40 5.34
N HIS A 54 -5.86 0.04 5.25
CA HIS A 54 -5.20 -0.66 6.35
C HIS A 54 -4.51 0.28 7.33
N GLN A 55 -4.39 1.56 6.98
CA GLN A 55 -3.89 2.63 7.83
C GLN A 55 -4.98 3.68 8.02
N PRO A 56 -4.90 4.54 9.03
CA PRO A 56 -5.86 5.61 9.26
C PRO A 56 -6.10 6.47 8.01
N SER A 57 -7.35 6.87 7.80
CA SER A 57 -7.78 7.72 6.67
C SER A 57 -7.00 9.04 6.62
N ALA A 58 -6.59 9.56 7.79
CA ALA A 58 -5.78 10.77 7.91
C ALA A 58 -4.49 10.73 7.08
N PHE A 59 -3.89 9.56 6.86
CA PHE A 59 -2.65 9.38 6.10
C PHE A 59 -2.87 9.07 4.62
N TYR A 60 -4.11 9.23 4.11
CA TYR A 60 -4.45 8.89 2.75
C TYR A 60 -5.14 10.06 2.00
N GLY A 61 -5.16 9.97 0.67
CA GLY A 61 -5.73 10.97 -0.22
C GLY A 61 -4.72 11.98 -0.76
N VAL A 62 -5.09 13.26 -0.85
CA VAL A 62 -4.24 14.38 -1.29
C VAL A 62 -3.85 15.26 -0.10
N ASN A 63 -2.78 16.06 -0.25
CA ASN A 63 -2.23 16.82 0.90
C ASN A 63 -3.14 17.98 1.35
N SER A 64 -3.83 18.62 0.40
CA SER A 64 -4.67 19.78 0.66
C SER A 64 -6.06 19.50 1.25
N ARG A 65 -6.53 18.23 1.19
CA ARG A 65 -7.87 17.86 1.63
C ARG A 65 -7.87 16.57 2.43
N ALA A 66 -8.50 16.56 3.59
CA ALA A 66 -8.62 15.37 4.43
C ALA A 66 -9.55 14.33 3.79
N LEU A 67 -9.21 13.05 3.99
CA LEU A 67 -10.10 11.91 3.78
C LEU A 67 -10.61 11.47 5.16
N GLY A 68 -11.93 11.47 5.35
CA GLY A 68 -12.56 11.20 6.65
C GLY A 68 -12.67 12.45 7.52
N ASP A 69 -13.08 12.22 8.75
CA ASP A 69 -13.40 13.26 9.75
C ASP A 69 -12.51 13.16 10.99
N ASP A 70 -11.42 12.39 10.92
CA ASP A 70 -10.47 12.13 12.01
C ASP A 70 -11.15 11.56 13.27
N LEU A 71 -12.12 10.67 13.10
CA LEU A 71 -12.86 10.04 14.17
C LEU A 71 -12.19 8.75 14.66
N ILE A 72 -12.38 8.47 15.95
CA ILE A 72 -12.01 7.18 16.54
C ILE A 72 -13.20 6.24 16.48
N ASP A 73 -13.00 5.04 15.89
CA ASP A 73 -14.03 4.01 15.77
C ASP A 73 -14.50 3.54 17.14
N LYS A 74 -15.84 3.51 17.33
CA LYS A 74 -16.47 3.13 18.62
C LYS A 74 -16.94 1.66 18.64
N VAL A 75 -16.96 1.01 17.49
CA VAL A 75 -17.46 -0.37 17.30
C VAL A 75 -16.57 -1.17 16.36
N GLY A 76 -16.79 -2.49 16.28
CA GLY A 76 -16.06 -3.39 15.40
C GLY A 76 -14.60 -3.65 15.85
N TRP A 77 -13.85 -4.29 14.99
CA TRP A 77 -12.48 -4.72 15.32
C TRP A 77 -11.43 -3.60 15.22
N ASN A 78 -11.81 -2.43 14.69
CA ASN A 78 -10.98 -1.23 14.71
C ASN A 78 -11.31 -0.28 15.88
N LYS A 79 -12.20 -0.68 16.79
CA LYS A 79 -12.62 0.12 17.95
C LYS A 79 -11.43 0.66 18.74
N GLY A 80 -11.46 1.97 19.03
CA GLY A 80 -10.44 2.67 19.80
C GLY A 80 -9.25 3.16 18.96
N LEU A 81 -9.28 2.98 17.64
CA LEU A 81 -8.30 3.47 16.66
C LEU A 81 -8.98 4.41 15.67
N TYR A 82 -8.20 5.25 15.02
CA TYR A 82 -8.71 6.16 14.00
C TYR A 82 -9.35 5.41 12.81
N GLU A 83 -10.37 6.00 12.26
CA GLU A 83 -11.21 5.47 11.19
C GLU A 83 -10.44 5.05 9.94
N LEU A 84 -11.01 4.05 9.26
CA LEU A 84 -10.49 3.50 8.01
C LEU A 84 -11.53 3.71 6.91
N ALA A 85 -11.24 4.55 5.95
CA ALA A 85 -12.15 4.78 4.82
C ALA A 85 -12.38 3.50 4.00
N SER A 86 -13.63 3.28 3.65
CA SER A 86 -14.06 2.22 2.74
C SER A 86 -13.76 2.58 1.29
N LYS A 87 -13.86 1.57 0.38
CA LYS A 87 -13.80 1.79 -1.07
C LYS A 87 -14.71 2.94 -1.52
N GLY A 88 -15.97 2.94 -1.06
CA GLY A 88 -16.95 3.95 -1.47
C GLY A 88 -16.53 5.36 -1.06
N GLU A 89 -16.03 5.52 0.16
CA GLU A 89 -15.53 6.81 0.69
C GLU A 89 -14.31 7.29 -0.08
N VAL A 90 -13.36 6.40 -0.38
CA VAL A 90 -12.16 6.73 -1.16
C VAL A 90 -12.52 7.16 -2.58
N CYS A 91 -13.38 6.42 -3.28
CA CYS A 91 -13.81 6.78 -4.64
C CYS A 91 -14.58 8.11 -4.66
N ALA A 92 -15.52 8.30 -3.74
CA ALA A 92 -16.28 9.55 -3.62
C ALA A 92 -15.36 10.75 -3.26
N TYR A 93 -14.35 10.52 -2.45
CA TYR A 93 -13.36 11.53 -2.09
C TYR A 93 -12.56 11.99 -3.32
N TYR A 94 -12.01 11.06 -4.11
CA TYR A 94 -11.26 11.44 -5.31
C TYR A 94 -12.12 12.13 -6.38
N ASP A 95 -13.39 11.72 -6.53
CA ASP A 95 -14.34 12.41 -7.40
C ASP A 95 -14.57 13.85 -6.92
N ARG A 96 -14.73 14.08 -5.61
CA ARG A 96 -14.85 15.45 -5.05
C ARG A 96 -13.59 16.28 -5.24
N VAL A 97 -12.40 15.72 -4.99
CA VAL A 97 -11.12 16.42 -5.24
C VAL A 97 -11.03 16.85 -6.69
N MET A 98 -11.36 15.96 -7.63
CA MET A 98 -11.35 16.29 -9.06
C MET A 98 -12.33 17.41 -9.38
N ARG A 99 -13.59 17.31 -8.96
CA ARG A 99 -14.66 18.23 -9.35
C ARG A 99 -14.65 19.56 -8.59
N GLU A 100 -14.23 19.55 -7.34
CA GLU A 100 -14.32 20.75 -6.47
C GLU A 100 -13.01 21.52 -6.37
N GLN A 101 -11.86 20.90 -6.69
CA GLN A 101 -10.53 21.51 -6.59
C GLN A 101 -9.79 21.54 -7.93
N PHE A 102 -9.59 20.38 -8.56
CA PHE A 102 -8.73 20.28 -9.75
C PHE A 102 -9.34 20.97 -10.96
N LEU A 103 -10.53 20.57 -11.38
CA LEU A 103 -11.19 21.18 -12.54
C LEU A 103 -11.52 22.68 -12.35
N PRO A 104 -12.04 23.13 -11.19
CA PRO A 104 -12.30 24.56 -10.98
C PRO A 104 -11.05 25.44 -10.94
N SER A 105 -9.86 24.88 -10.73
CA SER A 105 -8.60 25.62 -10.80
C SER A 105 -8.34 26.22 -12.19
N GLY A 106 -8.96 25.67 -13.24
CA GLY A 106 -8.70 26.02 -14.64
C GLY A 106 -7.33 25.58 -15.16
N ARG A 107 -6.52 24.91 -14.32
CA ARG A 107 -5.16 24.46 -14.63
C ARG A 107 -5.04 22.94 -14.84
N VAL A 108 -6.11 22.18 -14.61
CA VAL A 108 -6.15 20.72 -14.82
C VAL A 108 -7.05 20.37 -15.99
N HIS A 109 -6.49 19.65 -16.96
CA HIS A 109 -7.21 19.02 -18.06
C HIS A 109 -7.28 17.51 -17.77
N TYR A 110 -8.48 17.00 -17.49
CA TYR A 110 -8.68 15.59 -17.15
C TYR A 110 -9.19 14.79 -18.34
N PHE A 111 -8.50 13.69 -18.66
CA PHE A 111 -8.79 12.78 -19.77
C PHE A 111 -9.12 11.37 -19.24
N PRO A 112 -10.37 11.11 -18.81
CA PRO A 112 -10.81 9.76 -18.44
C PRO A 112 -10.97 8.88 -19.68
N ASN A 113 -10.90 7.55 -19.48
CA ASN A 113 -10.92 6.54 -20.55
C ASN A 113 -9.87 6.81 -21.64
N CYS A 114 -8.71 7.30 -21.25
CA CYS A 114 -7.60 7.56 -22.14
C CYS A 114 -6.31 6.94 -21.59
N GLU A 115 -5.36 6.69 -22.47
CA GLU A 115 -4.01 6.30 -22.09
C GLU A 115 -2.98 7.15 -22.84
N VAL A 116 -1.76 7.16 -22.31
CA VAL A 116 -0.61 7.75 -22.99
C VAL A 116 0.10 6.64 -23.74
N SER A 117 0.23 6.79 -25.06
CA SER A 117 0.91 5.81 -25.90
C SER A 117 2.43 5.82 -25.66
N ALA A 118 3.12 4.84 -26.24
CA ALA A 118 4.59 4.77 -26.16
C ALA A 118 5.27 6.01 -26.81
N GLU A 119 4.58 6.61 -27.78
CA GLU A 119 5.01 7.82 -28.50
C GLU A 119 4.68 9.12 -27.73
N GLY A 120 3.99 9.02 -26.57
CA GLY A 120 3.62 10.16 -25.72
C GLY A 120 2.30 10.82 -26.09
N GLU A 121 1.51 10.24 -27.01
CA GLU A 121 0.21 10.77 -27.40
C GLU A 121 -0.89 10.32 -26.44
N VAL A 122 -1.90 11.18 -26.22
CA VAL A 122 -3.10 10.83 -25.45
C VAL A 122 -4.12 10.19 -26.37
N VAL A 123 -4.45 8.93 -26.13
CA VAL A 123 -5.35 8.12 -26.98
C VAL A 123 -6.61 7.77 -26.20
N SER A 124 -7.78 8.04 -26.78
CA SER A 124 -9.07 7.64 -26.22
C SER A 124 -9.29 6.12 -26.38
N LEU A 125 -9.51 5.43 -25.30
CA LEU A 125 -9.84 3.98 -25.28
C LEU A 125 -11.26 3.69 -25.75
N VAL A 126 -12.10 4.71 -25.86
CA VAL A 126 -13.50 4.57 -26.32
C VAL A 126 -13.60 4.74 -27.84
N THR A 127 -12.89 5.72 -28.39
CA THR A 127 -13.03 6.11 -29.80
C THR A 127 -11.79 5.79 -30.64
N GLY A 128 -10.65 5.51 -30.02
CA GLY A 128 -9.35 5.39 -30.70
C GLY A 128 -8.78 6.73 -31.19
N ALA A 129 -9.44 7.86 -30.90
CA ALA A 129 -8.97 9.18 -31.34
C ALA A 129 -7.73 9.59 -30.56
N THR A 130 -6.74 10.12 -31.27
CA THR A 130 -5.52 10.70 -30.69
C THR A 130 -5.72 12.18 -30.41
N MET A 131 -5.23 12.64 -29.29
CA MET A 131 -5.20 14.06 -28.89
C MET A 131 -3.76 14.53 -28.81
N ASP A 132 -3.49 15.68 -29.42
CA ASP A 132 -2.17 16.32 -29.45
C ASP A 132 -1.97 17.06 -28.10
N VAL A 133 -1.29 16.42 -27.16
CA VAL A 133 -0.92 16.96 -25.84
C VAL A 133 0.59 16.95 -25.72
N THR A 134 1.18 18.11 -25.50
CA THR A 134 2.63 18.25 -25.25
C THR A 134 2.88 18.77 -23.85
N ALA A 135 3.92 18.28 -23.20
CA ALA A 135 4.27 18.63 -21.83
C ALA A 135 5.76 18.92 -21.67
N HIS A 136 6.11 19.74 -20.68
CA HIS A 136 7.50 19.93 -20.27
C HIS A 136 8.03 18.72 -19.50
N GLN A 137 7.18 18.13 -18.66
CA GLN A 137 7.50 16.95 -17.84
C GLN A 137 6.45 15.86 -18.04
N TYR A 138 6.90 14.62 -18.15
CA TYR A 138 6.06 13.43 -18.16
C TYR A 138 6.13 12.73 -16.79
N VAL A 139 4.98 12.49 -16.16
CA VAL A 139 4.89 11.86 -14.85
C VAL A 139 4.24 10.48 -14.98
N ASP A 140 5.01 9.43 -14.69
CA ASP A 140 4.51 8.06 -14.64
C ASP A 140 3.97 7.74 -13.25
N ALA A 141 2.68 7.93 -13.05
CA ALA A 141 1.97 7.55 -11.82
C ALA A 141 1.47 6.09 -11.84
N GLY A 142 1.72 5.38 -12.93
CA GLY A 142 1.38 3.97 -13.13
C GLY A 142 2.55 3.00 -12.89
N TYR A 143 3.75 3.48 -12.61
CA TYR A 143 4.95 2.63 -12.53
C TYR A 143 4.82 1.47 -11.55
N MET A 144 4.22 1.69 -10.40
CA MET A 144 4.05 0.67 -9.37
C MET A 144 3.03 -0.43 -9.75
N GLN A 145 2.22 -0.22 -10.78
CA GLN A 145 1.18 -1.12 -11.30
C GLN A 145 0.49 -1.98 -10.24
N VAL A 146 -0.72 -1.61 -9.85
CA VAL A 146 -1.50 -2.40 -8.90
C VAL A 146 -2.42 -3.35 -9.70
N HIS A 147 -2.26 -4.65 -9.46
CA HIS A 147 -3.16 -5.67 -9.94
C HIS A 147 -4.03 -6.18 -8.80
N VAL A 148 -5.34 -6.28 -9.07
CA VAL A 148 -6.31 -6.85 -8.12
C VAL A 148 -6.92 -8.12 -8.72
N PRO A 149 -7.35 -9.10 -7.90
CA PRO A 149 -7.90 -10.38 -8.41
C PRO A 149 -9.04 -10.21 -9.41
N ALA A 150 -9.86 -9.16 -9.27
CA ALA A 150 -11.00 -8.90 -10.15
C ALA A 150 -10.61 -8.46 -11.58
N THR A 151 -9.36 -8.07 -11.84
CA THR A 151 -8.91 -7.55 -13.14
C THR A 151 -8.01 -8.51 -13.91
N ARG A 152 -7.85 -9.74 -13.42
CA ARG A 152 -7.05 -10.79 -14.07
C ARG A 152 -7.67 -12.16 -13.83
N GLU A 153 -7.35 -13.10 -14.68
CA GLU A 153 -7.57 -14.52 -14.41
C GLU A 153 -6.52 -15.05 -13.41
N PRO A 154 -6.86 -16.06 -12.59
CA PRO A 154 -5.88 -16.67 -11.69
C PRO A 154 -4.77 -17.37 -12.50
N ASP A 155 -3.57 -17.44 -11.90
CA ASP A 155 -2.39 -18.07 -12.55
C ASP A 155 -2.42 -19.62 -12.49
N TYR A 156 -3.51 -20.20 -12.01
CA TYR A 156 -3.74 -21.63 -11.86
C TYR A 156 -4.98 -22.07 -12.62
N ALA A 157 -5.02 -23.36 -13.00
CA ALA A 157 -6.17 -23.89 -13.72
C ALA A 157 -7.39 -24.09 -12.79
N VAL A 158 -8.59 -23.91 -13.34
CA VAL A 158 -9.85 -24.15 -12.63
C VAL A 158 -10.69 -25.12 -13.47
N ASP A 159 -11.05 -26.29 -12.90
CA ASP A 159 -11.84 -27.29 -13.59
C ASP A 159 -13.30 -26.84 -13.77
N GLU A 160 -13.93 -27.36 -14.82
CA GLU A 160 -15.37 -27.20 -15.02
C GLU A 160 -16.14 -27.76 -13.82
N GLY A 161 -17.07 -26.94 -13.28
CA GLY A 161 -17.84 -27.30 -12.08
C GLY A 161 -17.25 -26.86 -10.74
N ALA A 162 -15.98 -26.44 -10.67
CA ALA A 162 -15.42 -25.82 -9.49
C ALA A 162 -15.84 -24.31 -9.41
N LEU A 163 -16.39 -23.91 -8.27
CA LEU A 163 -16.81 -22.52 -8.06
C LEU A 163 -15.63 -21.69 -7.53
N CYS A 164 -14.85 -21.12 -8.45
CA CYS A 164 -13.76 -20.19 -8.11
C CYS A 164 -14.12 -18.78 -8.54
N VAL A 165 -14.04 -17.82 -7.62
CA VAL A 165 -14.38 -16.43 -7.86
C VAL A 165 -13.34 -15.48 -7.27
N PRO A 166 -13.14 -14.28 -7.84
CA PRO A 166 -12.34 -13.25 -7.17
C PRO A 166 -13.05 -12.77 -5.90
N ILE A 167 -12.28 -12.23 -4.96
CA ILE A 167 -12.80 -11.69 -3.69
C ILE A 167 -13.97 -10.69 -3.88
N ASN A 168 -14.00 -9.99 -5.01
CA ASN A 168 -15.06 -9.04 -5.33
C ASN A 168 -16.45 -9.68 -5.36
N ALA A 169 -16.54 -10.96 -5.74
CA ALA A 169 -17.79 -11.71 -5.82
C ALA A 169 -18.12 -12.45 -4.50
N LEU A 170 -17.25 -12.42 -3.50
CA LEU A 170 -17.49 -13.11 -2.22
C LEU A 170 -18.86 -12.79 -1.61
N PRO A 171 -19.35 -11.52 -1.53
CA PRO A 171 -20.64 -11.22 -0.95
C PRO A 171 -21.83 -11.84 -1.72
N GLN A 172 -21.70 -12.12 -3.02
CA GLN A 172 -22.76 -12.70 -3.85
C GLN A 172 -22.84 -14.23 -3.72
N VAL A 173 -21.71 -14.89 -3.42
CA VAL A 173 -21.62 -16.34 -3.30
C VAL A 173 -21.63 -16.84 -1.85
N ALA A 174 -21.54 -15.93 -0.89
CA ALA A 174 -21.49 -16.29 0.53
C ALA A 174 -22.82 -16.87 1.04
N GLY A 175 -22.72 -17.83 1.93
CA GLY A 175 -23.84 -18.47 2.60
C GLY A 175 -23.39 -19.24 3.84
N PRO A 176 -24.23 -19.35 4.89
CA PRO A 176 -23.81 -19.81 6.23
C PRO A 176 -23.38 -21.26 6.29
N ASN A 177 -23.80 -22.09 5.34
CA ASN A 177 -23.53 -23.52 5.35
C ASN A 177 -22.42 -23.98 4.40
N ARG A 178 -21.83 -23.06 3.64
CA ARG A 178 -20.79 -23.39 2.67
C ARG A 178 -19.40 -23.53 3.31
N VAL A 179 -18.55 -24.30 2.67
CA VAL A 179 -17.10 -24.36 2.94
C VAL A 179 -16.40 -23.37 2.02
N TYR A 180 -15.45 -22.66 2.55
CA TYR A 180 -14.69 -21.65 1.81
C TYR A 180 -13.20 -22.01 1.81
N THR A 181 -12.58 -21.84 0.66
CA THR A 181 -11.13 -21.91 0.54
C THR A 181 -10.57 -20.59 0.05
N ILE A 182 -9.84 -19.90 0.91
CA ILE A 182 -9.21 -18.61 0.63
C ILE A 182 -7.81 -18.87 0.10
N ILE A 183 -7.52 -18.40 -1.12
CA ILE A 183 -6.23 -18.62 -1.80
C ILE A 183 -5.39 -17.37 -1.74
N GLY A 184 -4.31 -17.39 -0.95
CA GLY A 184 -3.36 -16.31 -0.78
C GLY A 184 -3.02 -16.01 0.68
N GLY A 185 -1.80 -15.54 0.96
CA GLY A 185 -1.31 -15.22 2.30
C GLY A 185 -1.27 -13.71 2.63
N GLY A 186 -1.70 -12.85 1.70
CA GLY A 186 -1.62 -11.38 1.84
C GLY A 186 -2.84 -10.73 2.50
N LYS A 187 -2.83 -9.39 2.56
CA LYS A 187 -3.88 -8.58 3.19
C LYS A 187 -5.27 -8.83 2.58
N THR A 188 -5.36 -9.04 1.26
CA THR A 188 -6.62 -9.38 0.57
C THR A 188 -7.26 -10.65 1.12
N ALA A 189 -6.45 -11.68 1.35
CA ALA A 189 -6.93 -12.94 1.95
C ALA A 189 -7.33 -12.75 3.42
N MET A 190 -6.57 -11.95 4.19
CA MET A 190 -6.94 -11.60 5.57
C MET A 190 -8.31 -10.90 5.60
N ASP A 191 -8.58 -9.98 4.67
CA ASP A 191 -9.87 -9.30 4.58
C ASP A 191 -11.01 -10.25 4.21
N ALA A 192 -10.78 -11.21 3.31
CA ALA A 192 -11.77 -12.25 2.99
C ALA A 192 -12.11 -13.09 4.22
N VAL A 193 -11.10 -13.56 4.96
CA VAL A 193 -11.28 -14.31 6.21
C VAL A 193 -12.04 -13.49 7.25
N LEU A 194 -11.62 -12.25 7.49
CA LEU A 194 -12.28 -11.36 8.45
C LEU A 194 -13.73 -11.07 8.04
N TRP A 195 -13.99 -10.88 6.74
CA TRP A 195 -15.35 -10.66 6.25
C TRP A 195 -16.25 -11.88 6.48
N LEU A 196 -15.75 -13.09 6.20
CA LEU A 196 -16.49 -14.33 6.47
C LEU A 196 -16.82 -14.48 7.96
N LEU A 197 -15.82 -14.26 8.84
CA LEU A 197 -16.00 -14.32 10.29
C LEU A 197 -16.99 -13.24 10.81
N ALA A 198 -16.98 -12.06 10.22
CA ALA A 198 -17.92 -10.98 10.55
C ALA A 198 -19.36 -11.29 10.09
N ASN A 199 -19.53 -12.21 9.14
CA ASN A 199 -20.82 -12.72 8.66
C ASN A 199 -21.16 -14.12 9.24
N ASP A 200 -20.65 -14.41 10.43
CA ASP A 200 -20.94 -15.60 11.23
C ASP A 200 -20.63 -16.94 10.56
N VAL A 201 -19.71 -16.96 9.61
CA VAL A 201 -19.18 -18.22 9.05
C VAL A 201 -18.31 -18.92 10.11
N ASP A 202 -18.60 -20.21 10.35
CA ASP A 202 -17.82 -21.03 11.28
C ASP A 202 -16.35 -21.09 10.83
N PRO A 203 -15.38 -20.72 11.68
CA PRO A 203 -13.95 -20.80 11.33
C PRO A 203 -13.52 -22.20 10.86
N GLN A 204 -14.19 -23.27 11.29
CA GLN A 204 -13.92 -24.63 10.83
C GLN A 204 -14.32 -24.89 9.37
N LYS A 205 -15.18 -24.04 8.80
CA LYS A 205 -15.55 -24.08 7.38
C LYS A 205 -14.67 -23.23 6.48
N ILE A 206 -13.66 -22.56 7.05
CA ILE A 206 -12.71 -21.71 6.31
C ILE A 206 -11.39 -22.46 6.21
N HIS A 207 -10.98 -22.80 5.00
CA HIS A 207 -9.66 -23.33 4.66
C HIS A 207 -8.84 -22.19 4.07
N TRP A 208 -7.60 -22.02 4.55
CA TRP A 208 -6.78 -20.88 4.15
C TRP A 208 -5.45 -21.34 3.56
N VAL A 209 -5.30 -21.22 2.24
CA VAL A 209 -4.06 -21.55 1.53
C VAL A 209 -3.08 -20.41 1.70
N ARG A 210 -2.01 -20.66 2.46
CA ARG A 210 -0.90 -19.72 2.69
C ARG A 210 0.42 -20.36 2.26
N PRO A 211 0.86 -20.15 1.01
CA PRO A 211 2.15 -20.70 0.55
C PRO A 211 3.34 -20.17 1.36
N ARG A 212 3.25 -18.90 1.80
CA ARG A 212 4.20 -18.25 2.68
C ARG A 212 3.45 -17.51 3.79
N ASP A 213 3.90 -17.65 5.03
CA ASP A 213 3.42 -16.81 6.13
C ASP A 213 4.12 -15.44 6.11
N SER A 214 3.40 -14.39 6.54
CA SER A 214 3.86 -13.01 6.53
C SER A 214 4.04 -12.44 7.93
N TRP A 215 5.08 -11.64 8.10
CA TRP A 215 5.14 -10.67 9.18
C TRP A 215 4.07 -9.59 8.99
N ILE A 216 3.37 -9.25 10.07
CA ILE A 216 2.19 -8.38 10.06
C ILE A 216 2.43 -7.20 11.00
N LEU A 217 2.13 -6.00 10.52
CA LEU A 217 2.20 -4.78 11.33
C LEU A 217 0.98 -4.63 12.24
N ASN A 218 1.24 -4.15 13.46
CA ASN A 218 0.19 -3.76 14.39
C ASN A 218 -0.31 -2.34 14.07
N ARG A 219 -1.57 -2.22 13.63
CA ARG A 219 -2.19 -0.92 13.31
C ARG A 219 -2.22 0.04 14.49
N ALA A 220 -2.32 -0.45 15.72
CA ALA A 220 -2.29 0.38 16.91
C ALA A 220 -0.98 1.16 17.10
N ASN A 221 0.09 0.74 16.41
CA ASN A 221 1.39 1.40 16.39
C ASN A 221 1.52 2.49 15.31
N ILE A 222 0.47 2.70 14.50
CA ILE A 222 0.50 3.63 13.35
C ILE A 222 -0.78 4.47 13.40
N GLN A 223 -0.82 5.42 14.33
CA GLN A 223 -2.03 6.22 14.61
C GLN A 223 -1.71 7.73 14.62
N PRO A 224 -2.60 8.57 14.07
CA PRO A 224 -2.49 10.03 14.11
C PRO A 224 -3.05 10.63 15.40
N GLY A 225 -3.08 11.97 15.45
CA GLY A 225 -3.83 12.77 16.41
C GLY A 225 -3.52 12.44 17.87
N GLU A 226 -4.53 12.19 18.67
CA GLU A 226 -4.40 11.89 20.11
C GLU A 226 -3.60 10.60 20.39
N LEU A 227 -3.53 9.69 19.42
CA LEU A 227 -2.80 8.42 19.56
C LEU A 227 -1.36 8.48 18.98
N ALA A 228 -0.93 9.62 18.44
CA ALA A 228 0.37 9.78 17.81
C ALA A 228 1.55 9.51 18.77
N LEU A 229 1.41 9.85 20.05
CA LEU A 229 2.45 9.57 21.05
C LEU A 229 2.75 8.07 21.17
N LYS A 230 1.71 7.22 21.14
CA LYS A 230 1.89 5.75 21.14
C LYS A 230 2.62 5.25 19.91
N SER A 231 2.37 5.88 18.77
CA SER A 231 3.08 5.54 17.52
C SER A 231 4.55 5.92 17.61
N GLN A 232 4.87 7.06 18.22
CA GLN A 232 6.26 7.48 18.46
C GLN A 232 6.98 6.53 19.42
N GLU A 233 6.36 6.19 20.56
CA GLU A 233 6.89 5.22 21.53
C GLU A 233 7.14 3.85 20.86
N SER A 234 6.23 3.42 19.99
CA SER A 234 6.36 2.17 19.26
C SER A 234 7.53 2.21 18.28
N PHE A 235 7.73 3.33 17.58
CA PHE A 235 8.87 3.49 16.67
C PHE A 235 10.19 3.51 17.44
N LEU A 236 10.29 4.24 18.55
CA LEU A 236 11.49 4.25 19.39
C LEU A 236 11.79 2.83 19.91
N ARG A 237 10.77 2.10 20.34
CA ARG A 237 10.91 0.70 20.75
C ARG A 237 11.40 -0.16 19.59
N GLN A 238 10.87 0.00 18.38
CA GLN A 238 11.36 -0.70 17.18
C GLN A 238 12.86 -0.45 16.98
N MET A 239 13.31 0.81 17.02
CA MET A 239 14.73 1.14 16.85
C MET A 239 15.60 0.58 17.98
N THR A 240 15.08 0.58 19.21
CA THR A 240 15.77 -0.03 20.37
C THR A 240 15.98 -1.52 20.16
N GLU A 241 14.92 -2.28 19.82
CA GLU A 241 15.02 -3.71 19.60
C GLU A 241 15.98 -4.06 18.45
N ILE A 242 15.96 -3.27 17.35
CA ILE A 242 16.92 -3.44 16.25
C ILE A 242 18.36 -3.14 16.74
N SER A 243 18.55 -2.10 17.54
CA SER A 243 19.88 -1.70 18.03
C SER A 243 20.53 -2.71 18.96
N GLU A 244 19.74 -3.51 19.66
CA GLU A 244 20.16 -4.53 20.61
C GLU A 244 20.26 -5.93 20.01
N SER A 245 19.85 -6.12 18.76
CA SER A 245 19.80 -7.41 18.10
C SER A 245 21.18 -7.91 17.68
N ALA A 246 21.42 -9.21 17.90
CA ALA A 246 22.67 -9.85 17.50
C ALA A 246 22.63 -10.36 16.05
N THR A 247 21.50 -10.90 15.61
CA THR A 247 21.25 -11.46 14.26
C THR A 247 19.89 -11.00 13.71
N PRO A 248 19.61 -11.20 12.40
CA PRO A 248 18.27 -10.96 11.85
C PRO A 248 17.17 -11.72 12.59
N GLU A 249 17.39 -12.98 12.92
CA GLU A 249 16.41 -13.81 13.62
C GLU A 249 16.14 -13.28 15.04
N ASP A 250 17.19 -12.88 15.78
CA ASP A 250 17.04 -12.23 17.09
C ASP A 250 16.25 -10.94 16.97
N MET A 251 16.51 -10.14 15.93
CA MET A 251 15.78 -8.91 15.65
C MET A 251 14.28 -9.19 15.46
N PHE A 252 13.90 -10.12 14.61
CA PHE A 252 12.50 -10.45 14.38
C PHE A 252 11.82 -11.03 15.62
N ALA A 253 12.52 -11.87 16.40
CA ALA A 253 12.01 -12.42 17.66
C ALA A 253 11.73 -11.29 18.68
N ARG A 254 12.64 -10.32 18.81
CA ARG A 254 12.48 -9.12 19.65
C ARG A 254 11.32 -8.25 19.19
N LEU A 255 11.24 -7.93 17.88
CA LEU A 255 10.16 -7.14 17.31
C LEU A 255 8.79 -7.81 17.49
N ASN A 256 8.72 -9.15 17.41
CA ASN A 256 7.50 -9.90 17.69
C ASN A 256 7.11 -9.80 19.18
N THR A 257 8.07 -9.97 20.09
CA THR A 257 7.85 -9.85 21.53
C THR A 257 7.42 -8.42 21.93
N ALA A 258 8.00 -7.41 21.28
CA ALA A 258 7.66 -6.00 21.48
C ALA A 258 6.30 -5.59 20.86
N GLY A 259 5.63 -6.48 20.12
CA GLY A 259 4.34 -6.20 19.47
C GLY A 259 4.42 -5.23 18.29
N ILE A 260 5.58 -5.13 17.65
CA ILE A 260 5.84 -4.33 16.45
C ILE A 260 5.45 -5.13 15.21
N LEU A 261 5.97 -6.36 15.11
CA LEU A 261 5.63 -7.34 14.09
C LEU A 261 4.97 -8.55 14.72
N TRP A 262 3.98 -9.10 14.03
CA TRP A 262 3.27 -10.30 14.47
C TRP A 262 3.37 -11.40 13.45
N ARG A 263 3.33 -12.67 13.91
CA ARG A 263 3.14 -13.86 13.10
C ARG A 263 1.86 -14.59 13.55
N LEU A 264 1.04 -15.02 12.60
CA LEU A 264 -0.26 -15.65 12.88
C LEU A 264 -0.10 -16.99 13.61
N ASP A 265 0.94 -17.74 13.28
CA ASP A 265 1.24 -19.02 13.85
C ASP A 265 2.59 -18.94 14.57
N PRO A 266 2.65 -19.16 15.90
CA PRO A 266 3.90 -19.07 16.66
C PRO A 266 4.91 -20.16 16.28
N GLU A 267 4.46 -21.29 15.70
CA GLU A 267 5.34 -22.39 15.29
C GLU A 267 5.92 -22.20 13.89
N VAL A 268 5.44 -21.21 13.11
CA VAL A 268 5.88 -20.97 11.75
C VAL A 268 6.65 -19.65 11.68
N TRP A 269 7.88 -19.70 11.12
CA TRP A 269 8.66 -18.51 10.87
C TRP A 269 8.23 -17.89 9.54
N PRO A 270 7.75 -16.63 9.52
CA PRO A 270 7.35 -15.98 8.27
C PRO A 270 8.55 -15.67 7.38
N SER A 271 8.40 -15.93 6.09
CA SER A 271 9.40 -15.61 5.05
C SER A 271 8.97 -14.44 4.16
N MET A 272 7.85 -13.77 4.50
CA MET A 272 7.29 -12.68 3.72
C MET A 272 7.04 -11.46 4.59
N TYR A 273 7.24 -10.28 4.00
CA TYR A 273 6.81 -9.00 4.55
C TYR A 273 6.32 -8.10 3.42
N ARG A 274 5.05 -7.69 3.47
CA ARG A 274 4.42 -6.82 2.46
C ARG A 274 3.57 -5.72 3.08
N CYS A 275 3.98 -5.19 4.22
CA CYS A 275 3.28 -4.13 4.95
C CYS A 275 1.81 -4.47 5.31
N ALA A 276 1.42 -5.73 5.37
CA ALA A 276 0.09 -6.11 5.84
C ALA A 276 -0.11 -5.62 7.28
N THR A 277 -1.23 -4.94 7.53
CA THR A 277 -1.48 -4.24 8.78
C THR A 277 -2.86 -4.63 9.30
N VAL A 278 -2.94 -5.07 10.57
CA VAL A 278 -4.18 -5.43 11.25
C VAL A 278 -4.22 -4.87 12.67
N THR A 279 -5.41 -4.80 13.28
CA THR A 279 -5.56 -4.49 14.70
C THR A 279 -5.32 -5.72 15.57
N PRO A 280 -5.11 -5.56 16.90
CA PRO A 280 -5.08 -6.68 17.84
C PRO A 280 -6.35 -7.54 17.77
N ALA A 281 -7.51 -6.92 17.61
CA ALA A 281 -8.79 -7.64 17.51
C ALA A 281 -8.91 -8.42 16.20
N GLU A 282 -8.56 -7.82 15.04
CA GLU A 282 -8.49 -8.52 13.75
C GLU A 282 -7.51 -9.69 13.80
N PHE A 283 -6.33 -9.49 14.40
CA PHE A 283 -5.32 -10.54 14.56
C PHE A 283 -5.87 -11.75 15.33
N THR A 284 -6.56 -11.51 16.46
CA THR A 284 -7.21 -12.57 17.24
C THR A 284 -8.28 -13.30 16.42
N GLN A 285 -9.03 -12.61 15.58
CA GLN A 285 -10.01 -13.26 14.71
C GLN A 285 -9.34 -14.16 13.66
N LEU A 286 -8.29 -13.68 13.01
CA LEU A 286 -7.54 -14.45 12.01
C LEU A 286 -6.98 -15.75 12.58
N GLN A 287 -6.54 -15.74 13.83
CA GLN A 287 -6.02 -16.93 14.54
C GLN A 287 -7.10 -17.99 14.83
N ARG A 288 -8.39 -17.70 14.70
CA ARG A 288 -9.47 -18.68 14.84
C ARG A 288 -9.52 -19.68 13.70
N VAL A 289 -8.99 -19.33 12.52
CA VAL A 289 -8.95 -20.24 11.37
C VAL A 289 -7.76 -21.18 11.50
N GLN A 290 -8.07 -22.46 11.78
CA GLN A 290 -7.07 -23.49 12.02
C GLN A 290 -6.78 -24.38 10.79
N ASN A 291 -7.69 -24.40 9.81
CA ASN A 291 -7.51 -25.18 8.57
C ASN A 291 -6.57 -24.42 7.62
N VAL A 292 -5.30 -24.33 7.97
CA VAL A 292 -4.28 -23.64 7.18
C VAL A 292 -3.53 -24.64 6.30
N VAL A 293 -3.55 -24.41 4.99
CA VAL A 293 -2.88 -25.26 3.99
C VAL A 293 -1.56 -24.60 3.58
N ARG A 294 -0.44 -25.24 3.93
CA ARG A 294 0.93 -24.80 3.62
C ARG A 294 1.63 -25.84 2.75
N MET A 295 1.07 -26.11 1.57
CA MET A 295 1.54 -27.11 0.61
C MET A 295 1.98 -26.43 -0.71
N GLY A 296 2.58 -25.24 -0.57
CA GLY A 296 3.02 -24.46 -1.73
C GLY A 296 1.88 -23.73 -2.45
N HIS A 297 2.12 -23.36 -3.71
CA HIS A 297 1.16 -22.63 -4.54
C HIS A 297 0.11 -23.56 -5.15
N VAL A 298 -1.10 -23.04 -5.37
CA VAL A 298 -2.16 -23.75 -6.11
C VAL A 298 -1.74 -23.83 -7.59
N GLU A 299 -1.86 -25.03 -8.17
CA GLU A 299 -1.63 -25.30 -9.58
C GLU A 299 -2.97 -25.56 -10.31
N ARG A 300 -3.93 -26.22 -9.61
CA ARG A 300 -5.25 -26.50 -10.14
C ARG A 300 -6.31 -26.60 -9.03
N ILE A 301 -7.50 -26.15 -9.34
CA ILE A 301 -8.71 -26.28 -8.52
C ILE A 301 -9.63 -27.30 -9.14
N HIS A 302 -9.98 -28.34 -8.37
CA HIS A 302 -11.00 -29.34 -8.70
C HIS A 302 -12.29 -29.04 -7.95
N ALA A 303 -13.40 -29.65 -8.36
CA ALA A 303 -14.67 -29.53 -7.65
C ALA A 303 -14.60 -29.98 -6.19
N ASN A 304 -13.68 -30.90 -5.85
CA ASN A 304 -13.54 -31.52 -4.53
C ASN A 304 -12.14 -31.39 -3.93
N GLY A 305 -11.35 -30.40 -4.35
CA GLY A 305 -10.01 -30.21 -3.77
C GLY A 305 -9.07 -29.34 -4.59
N LEU A 306 -7.81 -29.31 -4.14
CA LEU A 306 -6.72 -28.55 -4.72
C LEU A 306 -5.57 -29.48 -5.09
N GLU A 307 -4.95 -29.19 -6.22
CA GLU A 307 -3.60 -29.61 -6.56
C GLU A 307 -2.65 -28.43 -6.28
N LEU A 308 -1.63 -28.68 -5.48
CA LEU A 308 -0.66 -27.69 -5.04
C LEU A 308 0.74 -28.19 -5.39
N THR A 309 1.73 -27.31 -5.41
CA THR A 309 3.13 -27.66 -5.74
C THR A 309 3.71 -28.76 -4.85
N GLU A 310 3.20 -28.96 -3.64
CA GLU A 310 3.69 -29.95 -2.67
C GLU A 310 2.68 -31.07 -2.39
N GLY A 311 1.63 -31.23 -3.22
CA GLY A 311 0.67 -32.34 -3.11
C GLY A 311 -0.78 -31.93 -3.33
N THR A 312 -1.73 -32.72 -2.84
CA THR A 312 -3.16 -32.51 -3.03
C THR A 312 -3.86 -32.28 -1.70
N TYR A 313 -4.92 -31.47 -1.69
CA TYR A 313 -5.74 -31.20 -0.51
C TYR A 313 -7.21 -31.43 -0.84
N ALA A 314 -7.83 -32.42 -0.19
CA ALA A 314 -9.24 -32.77 -0.43
C ALA A 314 -10.19 -31.81 0.28
N LEU A 315 -11.28 -31.44 -0.39
CA LEU A 315 -12.32 -30.54 0.09
C LEU A 315 -13.70 -31.08 -0.31
N PRO A 316 -14.79 -30.67 0.36
CA PRO A 316 -16.15 -30.99 -0.09
C PRO A 316 -16.46 -30.43 -1.49
N GLU A 317 -17.31 -31.12 -2.27
CA GLU A 317 -17.65 -30.73 -3.65
C GLU A 317 -18.39 -29.37 -3.77
N ASP A 318 -19.01 -28.88 -2.69
CA ASP A 318 -19.70 -27.59 -2.65
C ASP A 318 -18.82 -26.42 -2.16
N THR A 319 -17.52 -26.64 -2.10
CA THR A 319 -16.54 -25.62 -1.66
C THR A 319 -16.53 -24.43 -2.61
N VAL A 320 -16.54 -23.23 -2.04
CA VAL A 320 -16.33 -21.97 -2.76
C VAL A 320 -14.87 -21.55 -2.62
N TYR A 321 -14.18 -21.42 -3.74
CA TYR A 321 -12.80 -20.96 -3.81
C TYR A 321 -12.76 -19.46 -4.05
N ILE A 322 -12.05 -18.72 -3.20
CA ILE A 322 -11.93 -17.26 -3.28
C ILE A 322 -10.49 -16.92 -3.67
N ASP A 323 -10.33 -16.39 -4.87
CA ASP A 323 -9.02 -15.94 -5.35
C ASP A 323 -8.62 -14.63 -4.69
N CYS A 324 -7.55 -14.69 -3.89
CA CYS A 324 -6.86 -13.57 -3.25
C CYS A 324 -5.35 -13.58 -3.57
N SER A 325 -4.96 -14.23 -4.67
CA SER A 325 -3.56 -14.54 -4.98
C SER A 325 -2.82 -13.46 -5.75
N ALA A 326 -3.48 -12.33 -6.08
CA ALA A 326 -2.81 -11.23 -6.78
C ALA A 326 -1.64 -10.65 -5.96
N ASP A 327 -0.52 -10.38 -6.62
CA ASP A 327 0.67 -9.81 -5.99
C ASP A 327 0.47 -8.37 -5.45
N GLY A 328 -0.59 -7.69 -5.87
CA GLY A 328 -0.83 -6.28 -5.56
C GLY A 328 0.07 -5.37 -6.39
N LEU A 329 1.19 -4.93 -5.84
CA LEU A 329 2.16 -4.09 -6.56
C LEU A 329 3.07 -4.94 -7.45
N ALA A 330 3.35 -4.47 -8.65
CA ALA A 330 4.29 -5.13 -9.56
C ALA A 330 5.71 -5.10 -8.99
N LYS A 331 6.41 -6.24 -9.13
CA LYS A 331 7.84 -6.33 -8.79
C LYS A 331 8.66 -5.63 -9.87
N ARG A 332 8.91 -4.34 -9.69
CA ARG A 332 9.73 -3.54 -10.59
C ARG A 332 11.01 -3.08 -9.91
N PRO A 333 12.13 -2.97 -10.63
CA PRO A 333 13.37 -2.46 -10.08
C PRO A 333 13.21 -1.01 -9.65
N ALA A 334 13.83 -0.64 -8.54
CA ALA A 334 13.96 0.77 -8.17
C ALA A 334 14.79 1.52 -9.23
N GLN A 335 14.35 2.71 -9.60
CA GLN A 335 15.08 3.59 -10.53
C GLN A 335 15.04 5.03 -10.00
N ALA A 336 15.91 5.88 -10.51
CA ALA A 336 15.89 7.30 -10.16
C ALA A 336 14.51 7.90 -10.48
N ILE A 337 13.98 8.71 -9.56
CA ILE A 337 12.66 9.31 -9.69
C ILE A 337 12.67 10.38 -10.76
N PHE A 338 13.68 11.25 -10.74
CA PHE A 338 13.85 12.34 -11.70
C PHE A 338 14.91 11.96 -12.74
N GLN A 339 14.50 11.91 -14.00
CA GLN A 339 15.38 11.59 -15.13
C GLN A 339 15.03 12.50 -16.33
N ASN A 340 15.70 13.61 -16.45
CA ASN A 340 15.45 14.63 -17.48
C ASN A 340 13.99 15.13 -17.47
N GLN A 341 13.22 14.80 -18.52
CA GLN A 341 11.81 15.17 -18.65
C GLN A 341 10.83 14.11 -18.10
N ARG A 342 11.31 13.16 -17.31
CA ARG A 342 10.49 12.08 -16.76
C ARG A 342 10.60 12.03 -15.24
N ILE A 343 9.43 11.97 -14.61
CA ILE A 343 9.27 11.73 -13.17
C ILE A 343 8.55 10.39 -13.00
N THR A 344 9.20 9.44 -12.32
CA THR A 344 8.62 8.11 -12.07
C THR A 344 8.23 8.01 -10.61
N LEU A 345 6.93 8.00 -10.33
CA LEU A 345 6.44 7.95 -8.96
C LEU A 345 6.69 6.59 -8.32
N GLN A 346 7.50 6.58 -7.27
CA GLN A 346 7.86 5.42 -6.45
C GLN A 346 7.79 5.80 -4.98
N THR A 347 7.88 4.82 -4.08
CA THR A 347 7.91 5.10 -2.65
C THR A 347 9.27 5.66 -2.21
N VAL A 348 9.24 6.72 -1.39
CA VAL A 348 10.41 7.31 -0.70
C VAL A 348 10.30 7.15 0.82
N ARG A 349 9.17 6.59 1.29
CA ARG A 349 8.92 6.30 2.69
C ARG A 349 8.08 5.03 2.84
N PHE A 350 8.64 3.96 3.42
CA PHE A 350 7.95 2.69 3.65
C PHE A 350 7.01 2.31 2.48
N CYS A 351 5.79 1.84 2.80
CA CYS A 351 4.73 1.55 1.83
C CYS A 351 3.77 2.75 1.64
N GLN A 352 4.19 3.99 1.94
CA GLN A 352 3.34 5.19 1.90
C GLN A 352 3.35 5.87 0.54
N GLN A 353 2.54 5.35 -0.35
CA GLN A 353 2.52 5.78 -1.76
C GLN A 353 2.05 7.23 -1.94
N VAL A 354 0.94 7.62 -1.29
CA VAL A 354 0.37 8.97 -1.47
C VAL A 354 1.26 10.06 -0.87
N PHE A 355 1.82 9.80 0.33
CA PHE A 355 2.84 10.69 0.91
C PHE A 355 4.05 10.81 -0.02
N SER A 356 4.55 9.69 -0.54
CA SER A 356 5.71 9.68 -1.43
C SER A 356 5.46 10.49 -2.70
N ALA A 357 4.29 10.37 -3.31
CA ALA A 357 3.92 11.15 -4.48
C ALA A 357 3.81 12.66 -4.19
N ALA A 358 3.23 13.03 -3.04
CA ALA A 358 3.17 14.42 -2.59
C ALA A 358 4.58 14.98 -2.30
N PHE A 359 5.43 14.19 -1.64
CA PHE A 359 6.82 14.56 -1.36
C PHE A 359 7.65 14.75 -2.64
N ILE A 360 7.48 13.87 -3.62
CA ILE A 360 8.15 13.98 -4.94
C ILE A 360 7.70 15.25 -5.65
N ALA A 361 6.41 15.59 -5.59
CA ALA A 361 5.90 16.82 -6.17
C ALA A 361 6.46 18.07 -5.48
N HIS A 362 6.58 18.05 -4.14
CA HIS A 362 7.23 19.13 -3.40
C HIS A 362 8.71 19.26 -3.79
N ALA A 363 9.44 18.14 -3.87
CA ALA A 363 10.83 18.14 -4.32
C ALA A 363 10.98 18.69 -5.75
N GLU A 364 10.03 18.39 -6.65
CA GLU A 364 10.01 18.91 -8.03
C GLU A 364 9.96 20.44 -8.07
N VAL A 365 9.16 21.06 -7.24
CA VAL A 365 8.98 22.53 -7.25
C VAL A 365 10.00 23.27 -6.40
N THR A 366 10.66 22.59 -5.45
CA THR A 366 11.57 23.21 -4.48
C THR A 366 13.04 23.13 -4.91
N TYR A 367 13.48 21.96 -5.39
CA TYR A 367 14.88 21.73 -5.73
C TYR A 367 15.15 21.99 -7.20
N LYS A 368 16.40 22.39 -7.51
CA LYS A 368 16.76 23.02 -8.77
C LYS A 368 16.96 22.03 -9.92
N ASP A 369 17.61 20.90 -9.65
CA ASP A 369 17.97 19.94 -10.68
C ASP A 369 17.73 18.47 -10.22
N ASP A 370 17.81 17.54 -11.17
CA ASP A 370 17.54 16.12 -10.92
C ASP A 370 18.46 15.51 -9.86
N ALA A 371 19.69 16.01 -9.71
CA ALA A 371 20.62 15.50 -8.72
C ALA A 371 20.21 15.88 -7.30
N GLU A 372 19.84 17.14 -7.07
CA GLU A 372 19.33 17.63 -5.79
C GLU A 372 18.00 16.92 -5.44
N LYS A 373 17.07 16.83 -6.40
CA LYS A 373 15.76 16.17 -6.24
C LYS A 373 15.92 14.68 -5.89
N ASN A 374 16.77 13.95 -6.60
CA ASN A 374 17.02 12.54 -6.33
C ASN A 374 17.77 12.31 -5.00
N ALA A 375 18.57 13.27 -4.55
CA ALA A 375 19.26 13.17 -3.26
C ALA A 375 18.27 13.14 -2.08
N VAL A 376 17.16 13.87 -2.14
CA VAL A 376 16.11 13.86 -1.12
C VAL A 376 15.04 12.82 -1.40
N CYS A 377 14.86 12.38 -2.65
CA CYS A 377 13.86 11.40 -3.09
C CYS A 377 14.48 10.01 -3.31
N ASN A 378 15.33 9.53 -2.40
CA ASN A 378 15.90 8.19 -2.53
C ASN A 378 14.80 7.11 -2.38
N VAL A 379 14.75 6.18 -3.34
CA VAL A 379 13.68 5.18 -3.43
C VAL A 379 13.75 4.16 -2.29
N VAL A 380 12.64 3.93 -1.63
CA VAL A 380 12.42 2.82 -0.70
C VAL A 380 11.72 1.71 -1.49
N PRO A 381 12.40 0.56 -1.76
CA PRO A 381 11.83 -0.50 -2.59
C PRO A 381 10.62 -1.14 -1.92
N HIS A 382 9.69 -1.68 -2.75
CA HIS A 382 8.55 -2.41 -2.20
C HIS A 382 9.01 -3.79 -1.67
N PRO A 383 8.65 -4.14 -0.42
CA PRO A 383 9.12 -5.39 0.19
C PRO A 383 8.35 -6.62 -0.29
N ASP A 384 9.01 -7.78 -0.33
CA ASP A 384 8.42 -9.10 -0.58
C ASP A 384 8.86 -10.13 0.48
N THR A 385 10.14 -10.14 0.83
CA THR A 385 10.73 -11.09 1.80
C THR A 385 10.85 -10.47 3.20
N ASP A 386 11.11 -11.28 4.20
CA ASP A 386 11.43 -10.80 5.55
C ASP A 386 12.71 -9.95 5.57
N GLU A 387 13.74 -10.30 4.80
CA GLU A 387 14.93 -9.46 4.63
C GLU A 387 14.61 -8.05 4.10
N ASP A 388 13.58 -7.94 3.25
CA ASP A 388 13.15 -6.64 2.74
C ASP A 388 12.58 -5.73 3.84
N PHE A 389 12.11 -6.26 4.97
CA PHE A 389 11.79 -5.43 6.14
C PHE A 389 13.01 -4.63 6.59
N ILE A 390 14.18 -5.28 6.64
CA ILE A 390 15.45 -4.64 7.03
C ILE A 390 15.84 -3.57 6.00
N ARG A 391 15.78 -3.92 4.70
CA ARG A 391 16.10 -3.00 3.59
C ARG A 391 15.23 -1.74 3.60
N VAL A 392 13.91 -1.94 3.73
CA VAL A 392 12.92 -0.86 3.75
C VAL A 392 13.10 0.02 4.99
N THR A 393 13.32 -0.58 6.16
CA THR A 393 13.53 0.17 7.41
C THR A 393 14.81 0.98 7.34
N LEU A 394 15.91 0.39 6.84
CA LEU A 394 17.18 1.10 6.65
C LEU A 394 17.04 2.26 5.66
N ALA A 395 16.49 2.01 4.48
CA ALA A 395 16.32 3.03 3.44
C ALA A 395 15.44 4.20 3.95
N ASN A 396 14.34 3.90 4.64
CA ASN A 396 13.50 4.92 5.26
C ASN A 396 14.23 5.73 6.32
N THR A 397 15.04 5.08 7.16
CA THR A 397 15.82 5.76 8.20
C THR A 397 16.87 6.67 7.58
N LEU A 398 17.57 6.23 6.53
CA LEU A 398 18.55 7.04 5.80
C LEU A 398 17.90 8.26 5.13
N ASN A 399 16.73 8.11 4.51
CA ASN A 399 15.97 9.23 3.98
C ASN A 399 15.62 10.25 5.07
N SER A 400 15.16 9.79 6.22
CA SER A 400 14.83 10.66 7.36
C SER A 400 16.07 11.43 7.88
N ILE A 401 17.24 10.81 7.86
CA ILE A 401 18.52 11.48 8.22
C ILE A 401 18.84 12.61 7.23
N VAL A 402 18.68 12.37 5.93
CA VAL A 402 18.89 13.40 4.89
C VAL A 402 17.89 14.55 5.06
N TRP A 403 16.61 14.24 5.21
CA TRP A 403 15.55 15.27 5.35
C TRP A 403 15.74 16.14 6.61
N ASN A 404 16.26 15.58 7.70
CA ASN A 404 16.54 16.33 8.95
C ASN A 404 17.65 17.38 8.82
N GLN A 405 18.39 17.38 7.72
CA GLN A 405 19.45 18.37 7.46
C GLN A 405 18.92 19.63 6.77
N ASP A 406 17.71 19.60 6.21
CA ASP A 406 17.05 20.69 5.50
C ASP A 406 15.89 21.24 6.35
N GLU A 407 16.03 22.49 6.83
CA GLU A 407 15.05 23.12 7.73
C GLU A 407 13.72 23.45 7.02
N GLU A 408 13.77 23.86 5.77
CA GLU A 408 12.58 24.18 4.98
C GLU A 408 11.80 22.91 4.65
N LEU A 409 12.49 21.86 4.24
CA LEU A 409 11.89 20.54 4.03
C LEU A 409 11.28 19.99 5.31
N MET A 410 11.96 20.15 6.45
CA MET A 410 11.42 19.74 7.76
C MET A 410 10.16 20.49 8.12
N GLN A 411 10.06 21.78 7.80
CA GLN A 411 8.83 22.55 8.02
C GLN A 411 7.71 22.04 7.13
N TRP A 412 7.97 21.82 5.83
CA TRP A 412 6.99 21.24 4.92
C TRP A 412 6.46 19.89 5.41
N LEU A 413 7.35 19.03 5.87
CA LEU A 413 6.95 17.74 6.45
C LEU A 413 6.07 17.90 7.69
N VAL A 414 6.25 18.92 8.55
CA VAL A 414 5.37 19.23 9.69
C VAL A 414 3.97 19.60 9.21
N ASP A 415 3.90 20.37 8.14
CA ASP A 415 2.64 20.89 7.62
C ASP A 415 1.93 19.90 6.69
N ALA A 416 2.67 18.90 6.18
CA ALA A 416 2.15 17.87 5.28
C ALA A 416 1.21 16.90 6.00
N ARG A 417 -0.09 17.03 5.75
CA ARG A 417 -1.14 16.17 6.32
C ARG A 417 -0.88 14.67 6.12
N LEU A 418 -0.33 14.31 4.98
CA LEU A 418 -0.05 12.90 4.62
C LEU A 418 1.14 12.32 5.39
N ASP A 419 1.93 13.13 6.07
CA ASP A 419 3.08 12.67 6.86
C ASP A 419 2.68 12.20 8.25
N GLY A 420 2.35 10.94 8.37
CA GLY A 420 1.98 10.31 9.63
C GLY A 420 3.16 9.92 10.54
N PHE A 421 4.41 10.11 10.11
CA PHE A 421 5.59 9.56 10.79
C PHE A 421 6.60 10.62 11.23
N SER A 422 6.51 11.83 10.75
CA SER A 422 7.50 12.87 11.02
C SER A 422 7.35 13.54 12.39
N VAL A 423 6.39 13.10 13.19
CA VAL A 423 6.23 13.58 14.58
C VAL A 423 7.40 13.15 15.47
N ILE A 424 8.21 12.16 15.02
CA ILE A 424 9.42 11.67 15.71
C ILE A 424 10.64 12.52 15.30
N ARG A 425 10.47 13.83 15.26
CA ARG A 425 11.49 14.69 14.70
C ARG A 425 12.33 15.36 15.77
N ARG A 426 13.61 15.49 15.44
CA ARG A 426 14.60 16.26 16.19
C ARG A 426 14.55 16.00 17.70
N THR A 427 14.90 14.77 18.07
CA THR A 427 15.33 14.60 19.44
C THR A 427 16.75 15.13 19.56
N THR A 428 16.99 15.96 20.55
CA THR A 428 18.34 16.31 21.01
C THR A 428 18.81 15.36 22.10
N ASP A 429 18.02 14.36 22.44
CA ASP A 429 18.38 13.32 23.40
C ASP A 429 19.45 12.42 22.78
N GLU A 430 20.67 12.56 23.29
CA GLU A 430 21.84 11.81 22.82
C GLU A 430 21.61 10.30 22.86
N SER A 431 20.82 9.81 23.82
CA SER A 431 20.51 8.37 23.95
C SER A 431 19.67 7.86 22.77
N VAL A 432 18.73 8.64 22.30
CA VAL A 432 17.88 8.28 21.13
C VAL A 432 18.68 8.33 19.83
N VAL A 433 19.56 9.33 19.70
CA VAL A 433 20.48 9.43 18.55
C VAL A 433 21.42 8.22 18.51
N GLU A 434 21.96 7.81 19.65
CA GLU A 434 22.83 6.63 19.75
C GLU A 434 22.09 5.33 19.41
N ILE A 435 20.86 5.14 19.88
CA ILE A 435 19.98 4.01 19.50
C ILE A 435 19.79 3.98 18.00
N GLY A 436 19.46 5.11 17.38
CA GLY A 436 19.28 5.22 15.94
C GLY A 436 20.55 4.82 15.16
N ALA A 437 21.70 5.32 15.57
CA ALA A 437 22.99 5.01 14.93
C ALA A 437 23.34 3.51 15.03
N ARG A 438 23.13 2.90 16.21
CA ARG A 438 23.34 1.45 16.42
C ARG A 438 22.37 0.62 15.59
N ALA A 439 21.10 1.03 15.52
CA ALA A 439 20.10 0.34 14.72
C ALA A 439 20.49 0.36 13.23
N VAL A 440 20.91 1.50 12.70
CA VAL A 440 21.43 1.62 11.31
C VAL A 440 22.62 0.69 11.08
N ALA A 441 23.61 0.72 11.98
CA ALA A 441 24.81 -0.14 11.87
C ALA A 441 24.43 -1.65 11.89
N ASN A 442 23.49 -2.06 12.75
CA ASN A 442 23.00 -3.44 12.79
C ASN A 442 22.30 -3.83 11.50
N MET A 443 21.38 -3.00 10.99
CA MET A 443 20.69 -3.27 9.72
C MET A 443 21.66 -3.38 8.54
N GLN A 444 22.67 -2.52 8.47
CA GLN A 444 23.74 -2.62 7.45
C GLN A 444 24.52 -3.92 7.58
N ARG A 445 24.88 -4.32 8.80
CA ARG A 445 25.59 -5.58 9.07
C ARG A 445 24.73 -6.79 8.67
N PHE A 446 23.44 -6.80 8.98
CA PHE A 446 22.52 -7.89 8.64
C PHE A 446 22.34 -8.05 7.12
N LEU A 447 22.34 -6.95 6.38
CA LEU A 447 22.21 -7.00 4.92
C LEU A 447 23.53 -7.35 4.20
N ALA A 448 24.66 -7.32 4.90
CA ALA A 448 25.98 -7.67 4.37
C ALA A 448 26.38 -9.13 4.68
N SER A 449 25.63 -9.82 5.56
CA SER A 449 25.88 -11.23 5.96
C SER A 449 25.13 -12.20 5.05
#